data_10a4680b9d3bee6afa7d862dcd4ee4c2
#
_entry.id   10a4680b9d3bee6afa7d862dcd4ee4c2
#
_cell.length_a   1.000
_cell.length_b   1.000
_cell.length_c   1.000
_cell.angle_alpha   90.00
_cell.angle_beta   90.00
_cell.angle_gamma   90.00
#
_symmetry.space_group_name_H-M   'P 1'
#
loop_
_entity.id
_entity.type
_entity.pdbx_description
1 polymer ?
#
loop_
_entity_poly.entity_id
_entity_poly.type
_entity_poly.pdbx_seq_one_letter_code
_entity_poly.pdbx_strand_id
1 'polypeptide(L)'
;MLLSVCQWMSRLASSKWLSHIKEVLNTSCLAAQCLEKVGAPVLLTEASGVDISLLVTSLSQIILKPDTRTLHGFEALIEREWIQGGHPFWSRTSSSKDKSQQQAPVFLLFLDCVSQIYSQFPCSFEFTERLLVLLADHCMASNFGTFLCDSEMEREEAGVREHSISLWSYLNQVEILSQQLNCLYVPNKVS
;
A
#
# COMPACT_ATOMS: atom_id res chain seq x y z
N MET A 1 24.62 -2.42 -13.98
CA MET A 1 24.48 -2.18 -15.43
C MET A 1 23.22 -1.31 -15.63
N LEU A 2 23.41 -0.03 -15.89
CA LEU A 2 22.29 0.92 -16.08
C LEU A 2 21.58 0.58 -17.40
N LEU A 3 20.30 0.25 -17.33
CA LEU A 3 19.47 0.09 -18.53
C LEU A 3 19.33 1.45 -19.22
N SER A 4 19.41 1.46 -20.56
CA SER A 4 19.06 2.66 -21.28
C SER A 4 17.58 3.01 -21.06
N VAL A 5 17.20 4.28 -21.13
CA VAL A 5 15.81 4.74 -20.95
C VAL A 5 14.86 3.96 -21.90
N CYS A 6 15.28 3.70 -23.13
CA CYS A 6 14.48 2.93 -24.09
C CYS A 6 14.25 1.48 -23.64
N GLN A 7 15.26 0.82 -23.07
CA GLN A 7 15.13 -0.54 -22.55
C GLN A 7 14.21 -0.58 -21.32
N TRP A 8 14.29 0.43 -20.46
CA TRP A 8 13.42 0.55 -19.30
C TRP A 8 11.95 0.74 -19.73
N MET A 9 11.68 1.68 -20.64
CA MET A 9 10.35 1.93 -21.19
C MET A 9 9.76 0.70 -21.89
N SER A 10 10.56 -0.03 -22.66
CA SER A 10 10.13 -1.28 -23.31
C SER A 10 9.74 -2.35 -22.28
N ARG A 11 10.52 -2.51 -21.21
CA ARG A 11 10.20 -3.44 -20.11
C ARG A 11 8.94 -3.03 -19.35
N LEU A 12 8.79 -1.74 -19.07
CA LEU A 12 7.58 -1.22 -18.42
C LEU A 12 6.34 -1.49 -19.29
N ALA A 13 6.41 -1.24 -20.58
CA ALA A 13 5.31 -1.52 -21.50
C ALA A 13 4.99 -3.02 -21.58
N SER A 14 6.01 -3.89 -21.63
CA SER A 14 5.82 -5.35 -21.70
C SER A 14 5.27 -5.94 -20.40
N SER A 15 5.55 -5.33 -19.25
CA SER A 15 5.02 -5.77 -17.94
C SER A 15 3.54 -5.52 -17.75
N LYS A 16 2.93 -4.66 -18.59
CA LYS A 16 1.55 -4.17 -18.45
C LYS A 16 1.25 -3.46 -17.13
N TRP A 17 2.28 -2.99 -16.42
CA TRP A 17 2.15 -2.36 -15.11
C TRP A 17 1.12 -1.22 -15.10
N LEU A 18 1.20 -0.31 -16.05
CA LEU A 18 0.26 0.80 -16.19
C LEU A 18 -1.18 0.35 -16.48
N SER A 19 -1.34 -0.78 -17.18
CA SER A 19 -2.67 -1.36 -17.41
C SER A 19 -3.26 -1.90 -16.11
N HIS A 20 -2.45 -2.56 -15.28
CA HIS A 20 -2.89 -3.02 -13.97
C HIS A 20 -3.30 -1.86 -13.05
N ILE A 21 -2.50 -0.77 -13.00
CA ILE A 21 -2.87 0.44 -12.26
C ILE A 21 -4.24 0.96 -12.71
N LYS A 22 -4.45 1.10 -14.03
CA LYS A 22 -5.71 1.57 -14.59
C LYS A 22 -6.89 0.68 -14.19
N GLU A 23 -6.75 -0.63 -14.33
CA GLU A 23 -7.81 -1.60 -14.02
C GLU A 23 -8.17 -1.58 -12.54
N VAL A 24 -7.16 -1.53 -11.68
CA VAL A 24 -7.33 -1.48 -10.23
C VAL A 24 -8.01 -0.20 -9.78
N LEU A 25 -7.56 0.96 -10.27
CA LEU A 25 -8.18 2.25 -9.96
C LEU A 25 -9.64 2.30 -10.44
N ASN A 26 -9.92 1.81 -11.64
CA ASN A 26 -11.30 1.76 -12.16
C ASN A 26 -12.19 0.86 -11.29
N THR A 27 -11.71 -0.30 -10.87
CA THR A 27 -12.45 -1.23 -10.00
C THR A 27 -12.71 -0.59 -8.63
N SER A 28 -11.70 0.06 -8.07
CA SER A 28 -11.83 0.75 -6.77
C SER A 28 -12.80 1.93 -6.82
N CYS A 29 -12.77 2.70 -7.91
CA CYS A 29 -13.72 3.77 -8.13
C CYS A 29 -15.15 3.23 -8.30
N LEU A 30 -15.33 2.12 -9.01
CA LEU A 30 -16.65 1.49 -9.16
C LEU A 30 -17.18 0.99 -7.82
N ALA A 31 -16.34 0.31 -7.03
CA ALA A 31 -16.70 -0.14 -5.68
C ALA A 31 -17.11 1.04 -4.79
N ALA A 32 -16.31 2.12 -4.78
CA ALA A 32 -16.60 3.34 -4.05
C ALA A 32 -17.95 3.98 -4.48
N GLN A 33 -18.22 4.04 -5.78
CA GLN A 33 -19.50 4.56 -6.29
C GLN A 33 -20.70 3.71 -5.88
N CYS A 34 -20.57 2.39 -5.90
CA CYS A 34 -21.63 1.49 -5.44
C CYS A 34 -21.93 1.70 -3.96
N LEU A 35 -20.91 1.83 -3.13
CA LEU A 35 -21.07 2.05 -1.69
C LEU A 35 -21.68 3.42 -1.38
N GLU A 36 -21.18 4.49 -2.01
CA GLU A 36 -21.57 5.87 -1.67
C GLU A 36 -22.87 6.30 -2.33
N LYS A 37 -23.04 6.07 -3.65
CA LYS A 37 -24.18 6.58 -4.42
C LYS A 37 -25.36 5.64 -4.44
N VAL A 38 -25.10 4.33 -4.50
CA VAL A 38 -26.15 3.33 -4.57
C VAL A 38 -26.53 2.82 -3.19
N GLY A 39 -25.63 2.91 -2.22
CA GLY A 39 -25.81 2.35 -0.88
C GLY A 39 -25.84 0.82 -0.87
N ALA A 40 -25.30 0.18 -1.91
CA ALA A 40 -25.30 -1.27 -2.06
C ALA A 40 -24.00 -1.87 -1.51
N PRO A 41 -24.07 -3.03 -0.81
CA PRO A 41 -22.88 -3.75 -0.41
C PRO A 41 -22.11 -4.26 -1.62
N VAL A 42 -20.78 -4.23 -1.53
CA VAL A 42 -19.88 -4.73 -2.59
C VAL A 42 -19.15 -5.96 -2.06
N LEU A 43 -19.25 -7.06 -2.80
CA LEU A 43 -18.51 -8.30 -2.52
C LEU A 43 -17.38 -8.43 -3.54
N LEU A 44 -16.14 -8.45 -3.04
CA LEU A 44 -14.95 -8.74 -3.83
C LEU A 44 -14.62 -10.22 -3.67
N THR A 45 -14.46 -10.92 -4.78
CA THR A 45 -14.11 -12.34 -4.80
C THR A 45 -12.78 -12.55 -5.50
N GLU A 46 -11.90 -13.27 -4.86
CA GLU A 46 -10.57 -13.61 -5.34
C GLU A 46 -10.18 -15.00 -4.86
N ALA A 47 -9.25 -15.67 -5.55
CA ALA A 47 -8.83 -17.03 -5.20
C ALA A 47 -8.14 -17.12 -3.84
N SER A 48 -7.30 -16.13 -3.47
CA SER A 48 -6.55 -16.08 -2.21
C SER A 48 -7.15 -15.15 -1.18
N GLY A 49 -7.77 -14.06 -1.62
CA GLY A 49 -8.32 -13.01 -0.75
C GLY A 49 -7.26 -12.07 -0.14
N VAL A 50 -5.97 -12.31 -0.38
CA VAL A 50 -4.86 -11.58 0.27
C VAL A 50 -4.05 -10.69 -0.67
N ASP A 51 -4.47 -10.53 -1.90
CA ASP A 51 -3.80 -9.73 -2.92
C ASP A 51 -4.75 -8.65 -3.48
N ILE A 52 -5.50 -8.95 -4.54
CA ILE A 52 -6.33 -7.95 -5.24
C ILE A 52 -7.50 -7.46 -4.39
N SER A 53 -8.06 -8.33 -3.55
CA SER A 53 -9.14 -7.93 -2.63
C SER A 53 -8.66 -6.85 -1.66
N LEU A 54 -7.48 -7.03 -1.03
CA LEU A 54 -6.90 -6.05 -0.12
C LEU A 54 -6.57 -4.72 -0.82
N LEU A 55 -6.09 -4.82 -2.05
CA LEU A 55 -5.74 -3.67 -2.87
C LEU A 55 -6.99 -2.83 -3.21
N VAL A 56 -8.06 -3.45 -3.67
CA VAL A 56 -9.31 -2.75 -4.04
C VAL A 56 -10.02 -2.20 -2.80
N THR A 57 -10.09 -2.95 -1.69
CA THR A 57 -10.70 -2.48 -0.44
C THR A 57 -9.95 -1.28 0.14
N SER A 58 -8.61 -1.31 0.15
CA SER A 58 -7.78 -0.21 0.64
C SER A 58 -7.96 1.05 -0.20
N LEU A 59 -7.91 0.93 -1.52
CA LEU A 59 -8.09 2.07 -2.42
C LEU A 59 -9.51 2.64 -2.36
N SER A 60 -10.53 1.80 -2.23
CA SER A 60 -11.91 2.26 -2.05
C SER A 60 -12.05 3.09 -0.76
N GLN A 61 -11.38 2.71 0.32
CA GLN A 61 -11.35 3.48 1.56
C GLN A 61 -10.60 4.81 1.40
N ILE A 62 -9.48 4.84 0.68
CA ILE A 62 -8.73 6.07 0.38
C ILE A 62 -9.61 7.05 -0.41
N ILE A 63 -10.42 6.54 -1.34
CA ILE A 63 -11.34 7.37 -2.13
C ILE A 63 -12.47 7.92 -1.24
N LEU A 64 -13.08 7.08 -0.41
CA LEU A 64 -14.28 7.41 0.35
C LEU A 64 -14.01 8.13 1.66
N LYS A 65 -12.93 7.78 2.37
CA LYS A 65 -12.68 8.23 3.75
C LYS A 65 -11.52 9.21 3.82
N PRO A 66 -11.76 10.49 4.10
CA PRO A 66 -10.70 11.48 4.28
C PRO A 66 -9.65 11.09 5.33
N ASP A 67 -10.06 10.44 6.41
CA ASP A 67 -9.17 10.01 7.48
C ASP A 67 -8.04 9.10 6.99
N THR A 68 -8.31 8.23 6.02
CA THR A 68 -7.28 7.33 5.45
C THR A 68 -6.22 8.06 4.64
N ARG A 69 -6.40 9.34 4.36
CA ARG A 69 -5.43 10.22 3.68
C ARG A 69 -4.61 11.07 4.65
N THR A 70 -4.86 10.94 5.97
CA THR A 70 -3.96 11.45 7.02
C THR A 70 -2.80 10.50 7.24
N LEU A 71 -1.72 10.95 7.88
CA LEU A 71 -0.57 10.09 8.22
C LEU A 71 -1.01 8.90 9.06
N HIS A 72 -1.61 9.14 10.21
CA HIS A 72 -2.06 8.08 11.11
C HIS A 72 -3.17 7.21 10.51
N GLY A 73 -4.08 7.81 9.74
CA GLY A 73 -5.14 7.05 9.08
C GLY A 73 -4.61 6.13 7.99
N PHE A 74 -3.57 6.53 7.28
CA PHE A 74 -2.92 5.70 6.27
C PHE A 74 -2.11 4.55 6.90
N GLU A 75 -1.37 4.83 7.99
CA GLU A 75 -0.70 3.79 8.78
C GLU A 75 -1.71 2.76 9.31
N ALA A 76 -2.81 3.23 9.90
CA ALA A 76 -3.88 2.37 10.41
C ALA A 76 -4.57 1.57 9.29
N LEU A 77 -4.72 2.13 8.09
CA LEU A 77 -5.25 1.42 6.93
C LEU A 77 -4.32 0.26 6.54
N ILE A 78 -3.01 0.51 6.44
CA ILE A 78 -2.03 -0.52 6.09
C ILE A 78 -2.01 -1.62 7.15
N GLU A 79 -2.00 -1.25 8.42
CA GLU A 79 -2.00 -2.21 9.54
C GLU A 79 -3.22 -3.13 9.49
N ARG A 80 -4.41 -2.57 9.30
CA ARG A 80 -5.67 -3.31 9.28
C ARG A 80 -5.87 -4.13 8.01
N GLU A 81 -5.69 -3.51 6.85
CA GLU A 81 -6.04 -4.15 5.58
C GLU A 81 -4.94 -5.07 5.06
N TRP A 82 -3.65 -4.71 5.27
CA TRP A 82 -2.54 -5.46 4.69
C TRP A 82 -1.89 -6.41 5.68
N ILE A 83 -1.54 -5.94 6.87
CA ILE A 83 -0.83 -6.76 7.86
C ILE A 83 -1.80 -7.72 8.53
N GLN A 84 -2.86 -7.22 9.15
CA GLN A 84 -3.89 -8.05 9.76
C GLN A 84 -4.75 -8.78 8.72
N GLY A 85 -4.88 -8.22 7.53
CA GLY A 85 -5.52 -8.86 6.37
C GLY A 85 -4.75 -10.06 5.82
N GLY A 86 -3.50 -10.28 6.26
CA GLY A 86 -2.72 -11.47 5.96
C GLY A 86 -2.03 -11.43 4.60
N HIS A 87 -1.70 -10.24 4.06
CA HIS A 87 -0.86 -10.17 2.87
C HIS A 87 0.52 -10.77 3.16
N PRO A 88 0.97 -11.77 2.38
CA PRO A 88 2.20 -12.49 2.67
C PRO A 88 3.44 -11.71 2.20
N PHE A 89 3.81 -10.66 2.93
CA PHE A 89 4.91 -9.75 2.58
C PHE A 89 6.21 -10.48 2.31
N TRP A 90 6.60 -11.39 3.21
CA TRP A 90 7.85 -12.13 3.09
C TRP A 90 7.88 -12.99 1.83
N SER A 91 6.86 -13.79 1.60
CA SER A 91 6.77 -14.67 0.44
C SER A 91 6.68 -13.90 -0.89
N ARG A 92 6.10 -12.70 -0.89
CA ARG A 92 5.96 -11.88 -2.10
C ARG A 92 7.22 -11.09 -2.47
N THR A 93 8.06 -10.77 -1.48
CA THR A 93 9.25 -9.92 -1.67
C THR A 93 10.57 -10.70 -1.60
N SER A 94 10.62 -11.83 -0.86
CA SER A 94 11.85 -12.59 -0.71
C SER A 94 12.27 -13.25 -2.02
N SER A 95 13.57 -13.19 -2.32
CA SER A 95 14.20 -13.97 -3.40
C SER A 95 14.35 -15.44 -2.98
N SER A 96 13.30 -16.05 -2.43
CA SER A 96 13.30 -17.45 -2.04
C SER A 96 13.70 -18.31 -3.23
N LYS A 97 14.59 -19.27 -3.02
CA LYS A 97 15.05 -20.22 -4.06
C LYS A 97 13.93 -21.17 -4.51
N ASP A 98 12.84 -21.21 -3.80
CA ASP A 98 11.64 -21.92 -4.19
C ASP A 98 10.85 -21.13 -5.24
N LYS A 99 11.12 -21.45 -6.50
CA LYS A 99 10.43 -20.88 -7.68
C LYS A 99 8.93 -21.21 -7.73
N SER A 100 8.38 -21.90 -6.74
CA SER A 100 6.95 -22.25 -6.65
C SER A 100 6.10 -21.11 -6.07
N GLN A 101 6.68 -20.16 -5.36
CA GLN A 101 5.96 -18.99 -4.85
C GLN A 101 6.07 -17.84 -5.86
N GLN A 102 4.93 -17.46 -6.37
CA GLN A 102 4.80 -16.41 -7.37
C GLN A 102 5.10 -15.05 -6.72
N GLN A 103 6.26 -14.48 -7.03
CA GLN A 103 6.57 -13.10 -6.67
C GLN A 103 5.55 -12.18 -7.34
N ALA A 104 4.76 -11.50 -6.55
CA ALA A 104 3.75 -10.57 -7.04
C ALA A 104 3.86 -9.27 -6.23
N PRO A 105 4.32 -8.17 -6.81
CA PRO A 105 4.55 -6.91 -6.11
C PRO A 105 3.23 -6.13 -5.89
N VAL A 106 2.23 -6.79 -5.29
CA VAL A 106 0.87 -6.25 -5.15
C VAL A 106 0.85 -5.03 -4.23
N PHE A 107 1.63 -5.05 -3.15
CA PHE A 107 1.75 -3.90 -2.26
C PHE A 107 2.42 -2.71 -2.95
N LEU A 108 3.43 -2.93 -3.79
CA LEU A 108 4.02 -1.87 -4.61
C LEU A 108 3.01 -1.31 -5.63
N LEU A 109 2.17 -2.18 -6.19
CA LEU A 109 1.07 -1.73 -7.06
C LEU A 109 0.06 -0.86 -6.31
N PHE A 110 -0.25 -1.21 -5.05
CA PHE A 110 -1.07 -0.37 -4.18
C PHE A 110 -0.45 1.01 -3.97
N LEU A 111 0.82 1.08 -3.59
CA LEU A 111 1.52 2.34 -3.37
C LEU A 111 1.59 3.21 -4.63
N ASP A 112 1.79 2.61 -5.80
CA ASP A 112 1.77 3.32 -7.08
C ASP A 112 0.35 3.85 -7.39
N CYS A 113 -0.70 3.06 -7.16
CA CYS A 113 -2.08 3.54 -7.29
C CYS A 113 -2.36 4.74 -6.36
N VAL A 114 -1.87 4.70 -5.11
CA VAL A 114 -1.99 5.84 -4.17
C VAL A 114 -1.23 7.06 -4.70
N SER A 115 -0.02 6.89 -5.24
CA SER A 115 0.75 7.96 -5.88
C SER A 115 0.00 8.59 -7.06
N GLN A 116 -0.69 7.77 -7.88
CA GLN A 116 -1.52 8.28 -8.99
C GLN A 116 -2.71 9.12 -8.49
N ILE A 117 -3.34 8.72 -7.38
CA ILE A 117 -4.41 9.51 -6.75
C ILE A 117 -3.84 10.79 -6.15
N TYR A 118 -2.72 10.70 -5.44
CA TYR A 118 -2.01 11.84 -4.86
C TYR A 118 -1.65 12.89 -5.92
N SER A 119 -1.10 12.45 -7.05
CA SER A 119 -0.70 13.35 -8.15
C SER A 119 -1.87 14.13 -8.73
N GLN A 120 -3.09 13.58 -8.70
CA GLN A 120 -4.30 14.25 -9.16
C GLN A 120 -4.95 15.14 -8.08
N PHE A 121 -4.81 14.77 -6.81
CA PHE A 121 -5.45 15.42 -5.66
C PHE A 121 -4.47 15.70 -4.52
N PRO A 122 -3.37 16.44 -4.74
CA PRO A 122 -2.30 16.59 -3.75
C PRO A 122 -2.78 17.26 -2.46
N CYS A 123 -3.72 18.20 -2.53
CA CYS A 123 -4.25 18.88 -1.35
C CYS A 123 -5.11 17.98 -0.44
N SER A 124 -5.46 16.79 -0.89
CA SER A 124 -6.30 15.84 -0.14
C SER A 124 -5.50 14.92 0.80
N PHE A 125 -4.18 14.92 0.70
CA PHE A 125 -3.30 14.05 1.47
C PHE A 125 -2.42 14.84 2.44
N GLU A 126 -2.37 14.40 3.69
CA GLU A 126 -1.52 14.99 4.72
C GLU A 126 -0.03 14.66 4.53
N PHE A 127 0.27 13.58 3.81
CA PHE A 127 1.62 13.12 3.53
C PHE A 127 2.02 13.36 2.07
N THR A 128 3.33 13.34 1.82
CA THR A 128 3.92 13.45 0.49
C THR A 128 4.25 12.06 -0.09
N GLU A 129 4.59 11.99 -1.37
CA GLU A 129 5.08 10.76 -2.03
C GLU A 129 6.29 10.14 -1.33
N ARG A 130 7.03 10.91 -0.53
CA ARG A 130 8.16 10.41 0.25
C ARG A 130 7.75 9.30 1.20
N LEU A 131 6.57 9.38 1.83
CA LEU A 131 6.03 8.29 2.65
C LEU A 131 5.85 7.01 1.83
N LEU A 132 5.29 7.13 0.62
CA LEU A 132 5.06 5.97 -0.25
C LEU A 132 6.38 5.29 -0.66
N VAL A 133 7.42 6.08 -0.95
CA VAL A 133 8.76 5.57 -1.26
C VAL A 133 9.37 4.87 -0.05
N LEU A 134 9.28 5.46 1.15
CA LEU A 134 9.77 4.83 2.38
C LEU A 134 9.06 3.50 2.65
N LEU A 135 7.75 3.44 2.47
CA LEU A 135 7.00 2.19 2.62
C LEU A 135 7.41 1.14 1.59
N ALA A 136 7.65 1.55 0.33
CA ALA A 136 8.13 0.66 -0.72
C ALA A 136 9.52 0.09 -0.39
N ASP A 137 10.44 0.93 0.08
CA ASP A 137 11.78 0.48 0.48
C ASP A 137 11.71 -0.50 1.64
N HIS A 138 10.91 -0.20 2.66
CA HIS A 138 10.82 -1.03 3.86
C HIS A 138 9.99 -2.31 3.67
N CYS A 139 9.05 -2.37 2.73
CA CYS A 139 8.38 -3.63 2.42
C CYS A 139 9.29 -4.61 1.65
N MET A 140 10.31 -4.10 0.94
CA MET A 140 11.25 -4.93 0.18
C MET A 140 12.46 -5.37 1.01
N ALA A 141 12.97 -4.51 1.88
CA ALA A 141 14.14 -4.79 2.72
C ALA A 141 14.09 -3.92 3.97
N SER A 142 13.66 -4.48 5.10
CA SER A 142 13.47 -3.73 6.34
C SER A 142 14.23 -4.33 7.50
N ASN A 143 14.71 -3.45 8.38
CA ASN A 143 15.16 -3.79 9.73
C ASN A 143 14.03 -3.66 10.78
N PHE A 144 12.83 -3.27 10.33
CA PHE A 144 11.65 -3.09 11.18
C PHE A 144 10.72 -4.30 11.10
N GLY A 145 10.03 -4.60 12.20
CA GLY A 145 9.16 -5.75 12.30
C GLY A 145 7.86 -5.66 11.53
N THR A 146 7.46 -4.48 11.06
CA THR A 146 6.14 -4.24 10.49
C THR A 146 5.80 -5.14 9.30
N PHE A 147 6.75 -5.34 8.37
CA PHE A 147 6.55 -6.16 7.17
C PHE A 147 7.24 -7.54 7.24
N LEU A 148 7.64 -7.98 8.44
CA LEU A 148 8.21 -9.31 8.62
C LEU A 148 7.12 -10.36 8.73
N CYS A 149 7.42 -11.57 8.25
CA CYS A 149 6.55 -12.75 8.23
C CYS A 149 5.30 -12.57 7.33
N ASP A 150 4.57 -13.67 7.14
CA ASP A 150 3.42 -13.73 6.25
C ASP A 150 2.07 -13.81 7.00
N SER A 151 2.10 -14.10 8.30
CA SER A 151 0.91 -14.22 9.13
C SER A 151 1.17 -13.75 10.56
N GLU A 152 0.09 -13.43 11.29
CA GLU A 152 0.21 -13.04 12.69
C GLU A 152 0.75 -14.19 13.56
N MET A 153 0.39 -15.44 13.25
CA MET A 153 0.91 -16.62 13.93
C MET A 153 2.44 -16.72 13.79
N GLU A 154 2.97 -16.56 12.58
CA GLU A 154 4.41 -16.57 12.34
C GLU A 154 5.12 -15.41 13.06
N ARG A 155 4.47 -14.23 13.13
CA ARG A 155 4.97 -13.05 13.85
C ARG A 155 5.07 -13.29 15.35
N GLU A 156 4.08 -13.99 15.94
CA GLU A 156 4.11 -14.40 17.34
C GLU A 156 5.20 -15.45 17.60
N GLU A 157 5.27 -16.50 16.77
CA GLU A 157 6.28 -17.55 16.90
C GLU A 157 7.71 -17.01 16.75
N ALA A 158 7.92 -16.06 15.85
CA ALA A 158 9.21 -15.40 15.65
C ALA A 158 9.52 -14.30 16.70
N GLY A 159 8.59 -13.99 17.60
CA GLY A 159 8.75 -12.94 18.61
C GLY A 159 8.98 -11.55 17.99
N VAL A 160 8.37 -11.26 16.85
CA VAL A 160 8.62 -10.03 16.09
C VAL A 160 8.36 -8.79 16.93
N ARG A 161 7.31 -8.80 17.75
CA ARG A 161 6.96 -7.65 18.62
C ARG A 161 7.96 -7.42 19.75
N GLU A 162 8.64 -8.47 20.18
CA GLU A 162 9.60 -8.44 21.30
C GLU A 162 11.01 -8.09 20.82
N HIS A 163 11.38 -8.53 19.62
CA HIS A 163 12.75 -8.46 19.10
C HIS A 163 12.95 -7.41 18.00
N SER A 164 11.87 -6.71 17.59
CA SER A 164 11.97 -5.70 16.55
C SER A 164 11.21 -4.41 16.91
N ILE A 165 11.58 -3.33 16.25
CA ILE A 165 10.91 -2.03 16.37
C ILE A 165 9.91 -1.91 15.21
N SER A 166 8.73 -1.35 15.48
CA SER A 166 7.75 -1.04 14.44
C SER A 166 8.26 0.08 13.52
N LEU A 167 8.00 -0.05 12.22
CA LEU A 167 8.25 1.01 11.25
C LEU A 167 7.48 2.30 11.62
N TRP A 168 6.27 2.16 12.14
CA TRP A 168 5.45 3.30 12.56
C TRP A 168 6.13 4.12 13.67
N SER A 169 6.79 3.46 14.62
CA SER A 169 7.57 4.14 15.66
C SER A 169 8.74 4.94 15.08
N TYR A 170 9.33 4.51 13.98
CA TYR A 170 10.37 5.24 13.27
C TYR A 170 9.79 6.41 12.47
N LEU A 171 8.73 6.17 11.69
CA LEU A 171 8.11 7.18 10.83
C LEU A 171 7.50 8.34 11.63
N ASN A 172 7.05 8.09 12.86
CA ASN A 172 6.45 9.08 13.76
C ASN A 172 7.48 9.86 14.61
N GLN A 173 8.80 9.65 14.41
CA GLN A 173 9.82 10.53 15.00
C GLN A 173 9.73 11.92 14.38
N VAL A 174 9.86 12.95 15.20
CA VAL A 174 9.63 14.36 14.79
C VAL A 174 10.45 14.75 13.55
N GLU A 175 11.72 14.31 13.50
CA GLU A 175 12.63 14.61 12.39
C GLU A 175 12.22 13.93 11.09
N ILE A 176 11.70 12.72 11.17
CA ILE A 176 11.25 11.93 10.02
C ILE A 176 9.86 12.39 9.59
N LEU A 177 8.96 12.56 10.56
CA LEU A 177 7.59 13.01 10.35
C LEU A 177 7.53 14.35 9.61
N SER A 178 8.33 15.33 10.05
CA SER A 178 8.37 16.67 9.44
C SER A 178 8.73 16.65 7.95
N GLN A 179 9.47 15.65 7.49
CA GLN A 179 9.87 15.49 6.10
C GLN A 179 8.79 14.85 5.22
N GLN A 180 7.77 14.27 5.83
CA GLN A 180 6.69 13.57 5.15
C GLN A 180 5.42 14.42 5.05
N LEU A 181 5.32 15.47 5.86
CA LEU A 181 4.15 16.35 5.88
C LEU A 181 4.00 17.11 4.56
N ASN A 182 2.77 17.14 4.07
CA ASN A 182 2.39 17.91 2.90
C ASN A 182 1.87 19.28 3.29
N CYS A 183 2.63 20.32 2.97
CA CYS A 183 2.25 21.73 3.26
C CYS A 183 1.01 22.20 2.47
N LEU A 184 0.60 21.48 1.44
CA LEU A 184 -0.60 21.77 0.64
C LEU A 184 -1.86 21.10 1.18
N TYR A 185 -1.74 20.28 2.22
CA TYR A 185 -2.87 19.53 2.76
C TYR A 185 -3.96 20.46 3.31
N VAL A 186 -5.18 20.21 2.85
CA VAL A 186 -6.39 20.89 3.35
C VAL A 186 -7.26 19.85 4.05
N PRO A 187 -7.35 19.88 5.40
CA PRO A 187 -8.20 18.96 6.12
C PRO A 187 -9.66 19.06 5.68
N ASN A 188 -10.26 17.92 5.33
CA ASN A 188 -11.69 17.90 5.08
C ASN A 188 -12.42 18.16 6.41
N LYS A 189 -13.18 19.25 6.48
CA LYS A 189 -14.09 19.45 7.60
C LYS A 189 -15.16 18.37 7.51
N VAL A 190 -15.14 17.44 8.45
CA VAL A 190 -16.25 16.50 8.66
C VAL A 190 -17.43 17.37 9.07
N SER A 191 -18.42 17.49 8.19
CA SER A 191 -19.70 18.16 8.46
C SER A 191 -20.63 17.23 9.22
#